data_e5d397ff7692917a8d33d34665871a72
#
_entry.id   e5d397ff7692917a8d33d34665871a72
#
_cell.length_a   1.000
_cell.length_b   1.000
_cell.length_c   1.000
_cell.angle_alpha   90.00
_cell.angle_beta   90.00
_cell.angle_gamma   90.00
#
_symmetry.space_group_name_H-M   'P 1'
#
loop_
_entity.id
_entity.type
_entity.pdbx_description
1 polymer ?
#
loop_
_entity_poly.entity_id
_entity_poly.type
_entity_poly.pdbx_seq_one_letter_code
_entity_poly.pdbx_strand_id
1 'polypeptide(L)'
;MEYHIRQYDLHQGALEIEYIEEYFGEFPRKKTADEVIRRLTDRDHQIVMAEAPLTDDPGTVVPVAYKVSHELRQNETDLKLADLVERLTGTVEFFGRKVLYSWIGGTRRDWRGQGFFRALTEEQEAWALDNGFDEILTKTKNRLYSMRGTLDHLEFNVIKLEPNEQDNRESKVYLSKKLGLEVLDRHRSKRSVIHSN
;
A
#
# COMPACT_ATOMS: atom_id res chain seq x y z
N MET A 1 -10.92 7.32 17.88
CA MET A 1 -10.78 5.85 17.99
C MET A 1 -9.31 5.55 18.11
N GLU A 2 -8.93 4.81 19.13
CA GLU A 2 -7.54 4.41 19.36
C GLU A 2 -7.17 3.26 18.42
N TYR A 3 -6.03 3.37 17.73
CA TYR A 3 -5.47 2.31 16.90
C TYR A 3 -3.94 2.47 16.84
N HIS A 4 -3.26 1.38 16.55
CA HIS A 4 -1.81 1.39 16.39
C HIS A 4 -1.45 0.94 14.98
N ILE A 5 -0.40 1.55 14.40
CA ILE A 5 0.20 1.05 13.17
C ILE A 5 1.44 0.25 13.57
N ARG A 6 1.46 -1.01 13.13
CA ARG A 6 2.56 -1.94 13.38
C ARG A 6 3.18 -2.41 12.09
N GLN A 7 4.50 -2.40 12.04
CA GLN A 7 5.26 -3.04 10.97
C GLN A 7 5.53 -4.50 11.36
N TYR A 8 5.34 -5.39 10.42
CA TYR A 8 5.53 -6.84 10.57
C TYR A 8 6.79 -7.30 9.84
N ASP A 9 7.46 -8.32 10.38
CA ASP A 9 8.45 -9.06 9.61
C ASP A 9 7.81 -9.87 8.49
N LEU A 10 8.64 -10.37 7.56
CA LEU A 10 8.16 -11.06 6.37
C LEU A 10 7.29 -12.28 6.69
N HIS A 11 7.74 -13.15 7.58
CA HIS A 11 7.06 -14.43 7.82
C HIS A 11 5.78 -14.24 8.61
N GLN A 12 5.83 -13.48 9.70
CA GLN A 12 4.66 -13.17 10.49
C GLN A 12 3.64 -12.37 9.67
N GLY A 13 4.11 -11.36 8.93
CA GLY A 13 3.24 -10.52 8.11
C GLY A 13 2.58 -11.30 6.97
N ALA A 14 3.27 -12.26 6.35
CA ALA A 14 2.70 -13.10 5.31
C ALA A 14 1.57 -14.00 5.83
N LEU A 15 1.76 -14.61 7.01
CA LEU A 15 0.73 -15.41 7.67
C LEU A 15 -0.49 -14.57 8.06
N GLU A 16 -0.26 -13.38 8.61
CA GLU A 16 -1.36 -12.46 8.96
C GLU A 16 -2.14 -12.00 7.72
N ILE A 17 -1.47 -11.74 6.59
CA ILE A 17 -2.13 -11.36 5.34
C ILE A 17 -3.00 -12.52 4.83
N GLU A 18 -2.51 -13.75 4.80
CA GLU A 18 -3.29 -14.92 4.41
C GLU A 18 -4.54 -15.05 5.28
N TYR A 19 -4.39 -14.94 6.59
CA TYR A 19 -5.49 -14.99 7.54
C TYR A 19 -6.49 -13.84 7.33
N ILE A 20 -6.02 -12.60 7.18
CA ILE A 20 -6.85 -11.43 6.94
C ILE A 20 -7.64 -11.57 5.64
N GLU A 21 -7.01 -11.97 4.54
CA GLU A 21 -7.68 -12.13 3.25
C GLU A 21 -8.71 -13.26 3.29
N GLU A 22 -8.45 -14.33 4.04
CA GLU A 22 -9.44 -15.38 4.29
C GLU A 22 -10.62 -14.86 5.10
N TYR A 23 -10.34 -14.15 6.19
CA TYR A 23 -11.35 -13.67 7.12
C TYR A 23 -12.18 -12.50 6.57
N PHE A 24 -11.57 -11.57 5.85
CA PHE A 24 -12.28 -10.41 5.31
C PHE A 24 -13.28 -10.76 4.22
N GLY A 25 -13.09 -11.90 3.55
CA GLY A 25 -14.04 -12.43 2.57
C GLY A 25 -14.31 -11.54 1.34
N GLU A 26 -13.56 -10.47 1.18
CA GLU A 26 -13.81 -9.40 0.20
C GLU A 26 -12.93 -9.48 -1.04
N PHE A 27 -11.92 -10.33 -1.01
CA PHE A 27 -10.95 -10.43 -2.09
C PHE A 27 -11.33 -11.56 -3.04
N PRO A 28 -11.55 -11.26 -4.34
CA PRO A 28 -11.88 -12.28 -5.32
C PRO A 28 -10.73 -13.28 -5.55
N ARG A 29 -9.52 -12.90 -5.21
CA ARG A 29 -8.34 -13.74 -5.24
C ARG A 29 -7.49 -13.49 -4.00
N LYS A 30 -7.55 -14.44 -3.09
CA LYS A 30 -6.79 -14.41 -1.84
C LYS A 30 -5.30 -14.64 -2.09
N LYS A 31 -4.47 -14.08 -1.21
CA LYS A 31 -3.03 -14.28 -1.17
C LYS A 31 -2.70 -15.34 -0.14
N THR A 32 -1.86 -16.29 -0.52
CA THR A 32 -1.26 -17.22 0.44
C THR A 32 0.00 -16.64 1.04
N ALA A 33 0.39 -17.12 2.23
CA ALA A 33 1.66 -16.72 2.85
C ALA A 33 2.85 -17.00 1.93
N ASP A 34 2.86 -18.15 1.25
CA ASP A 34 3.91 -18.51 0.29
C ASP A 34 3.98 -17.53 -0.91
N GLU A 35 2.83 -17.07 -1.43
CA GLU A 35 2.82 -16.05 -2.49
C GLU A 35 3.43 -14.74 -2.01
N VAL A 36 3.12 -14.32 -0.78
CA VAL A 36 3.65 -13.09 -0.19
C VAL A 36 5.15 -13.22 0.06
N ILE A 37 5.58 -14.31 0.72
CA ILE A 37 7.01 -14.57 0.99
C ILE A 37 7.79 -14.58 -0.32
N ARG A 38 7.39 -15.38 -1.31
CA ARG A 38 8.07 -15.45 -2.60
C ARG A 38 8.16 -14.10 -3.31
N ARG A 39 7.13 -13.23 -3.19
CA ARG A 39 7.11 -11.90 -3.79
C ARG A 39 8.08 -10.95 -3.12
N LEU A 40 8.23 -11.04 -1.80
CA LEU A 40 8.97 -10.07 -1.00
C LEU A 40 10.41 -10.50 -0.68
N THR A 41 10.73 -11.78 -0.83
CA THR A 41 12.10 -12.29 -0.64
C THR A 41 13.08 -11.57 -1.57
N ASP A 42 14.26 -11.27 -1.06
CA ASP A 42 15.40 -10.64 -1.75
C ASP A 42 15.14 -9.23 -2.29
N ARG A 43 14.16 -8.51 -1.74
CA ARG A 43 13.90 -7.10 -2.06
C ARG A 43 13.48 -6.30 -0.84
N ASP A 44 13.72 -5.01 -0.87
CA ASP A 44 13.23 -4.12 0.16
C ASP A 44 11.71 -4.10 0.14
N HIS A 45 11.11 -4.29 1.30
CA HIS A 45 9.66 -4.36 1.43
C HIS A 45 9.18 -3.84 2.78
N GLN A 46 7.90 -3.50 2.84
CA GLN A 46 7.22 -3.14 4.08
C GLN A 46 5.86 -3.84 4.14
N ILE A 47 5.56 -4.41 5.29
CA ILE A 47 4.24 -4.91 5.67
C ILE A 47 3.78 -4.11 6.88
N VAL A 48 2.71 -3.33 6.74
CA VAL A 48 2.15 -2.51 7.81
C VAL A 48 0.67 -2.81 8.01
N MET A 49 0.24 -2.87 9.25
CA MET A 49 -1.15 -3.09 9.62
C MET A 49 -1.60 -2.04 10.63
N ALA A 50 -2.84 -1.61 10.51
CA ALA A 50 -3.54 -0.87 11.54
C ALA A 50 -4.28 -1.87 12.42
N GLU A 51 -4.00 -1.85 13.70
CA GLU A 51 -4.59 -2.71 14.72
C GLU A 51 -5.48 -1.89 15.64
N ALA A 52 -6.68 -2.36 15.90
CA ALA A 52 -7.62 -1.69 16.77
C ALA A 52 -8.32 -2.68 17.72
N PRO A 53 -8.75 -2.24 18.92
CA PRO A 53 -9.51 -3.08 19.82
C PRO A 53 -10.90 -3.39 19.24
N LEU A 54 -11.39 -4.60 19.46
CA LEU A 54 -12.76 -4.95 19.09
C LEU A 54 -13.76 -4.18 19.96
N THR A 55 -14.88 -3.78 19.34
CA THR A 55 -15.95 -3.03 20.07
C THR A 55 -16.54 -3.84 21.20
N ASP A 56 -16.72 -5.14 20.99
CA ASP A 56 -17.37 -6.05 21.96
C ASP A 56 -16.37 -6.68 22.95
N ASP A 57 -15.07 -6.59 22.66
CA ASP A 57 -13.98 -7.06 23.52
C ASP A 57 -12.74 -6.15 23.37
N PRO A 58 -12.69 -5.04 24.12
CA PRO A 58 -11.58 -4.09 24.05
C PRO A 58 -10.22 -4.65 24.43
N GLY A 59 -10.19 -5.80 25.10
CA GLY A 59 -8.95 -6.52 25.42
C GLY A 59 -8.34 -7.25 24.23
N THR A 60 -9.11 -7.49 23.19
CA THR A 60 -8.66 -8.15 21.97
C THR A 60 -8.38 -7.13 20.88
N VAL A 61 -7.14 -7.04 20.46
CA VAL A 61 -6.68 -6.17 19.37
C VAL A 61 -6.54 -6.99 18.08
N VAL A 62 -7.11 -6.48 16.98
CA VAL A 62 -7.11 -7.16 15.69
C VAL A 62 -6.67 -6.25 14.56
N PRO A 63 -6.04 -6.79 13.51
CA PRO A 63 -5.79 -6.04 12.28
C PRO A 63 -7.11 -5.65 11.63
N VAL A 64 -7.27 -4.36 11.33
CA VAL A 64 -8.48 -3.81 10.67
C VAL A 64 -8.18 -3.29 9.27
N ALA A 65 -6.91 -3.02 8.98
CA ALA A 65 -6.43 -2.64 7.66
C ALA A 65 -4.96 -3.03 7.51
N TYR A 66 -4.53 -3.29 6.29
CA TYR A 66 -3.13 -3.59 5.98
C TYR A 66 -2.70 -3.00 4.66
N LYS A 67 -1.41 -2.81 4.49
CA LYS A 67 -0.75 -2.49 3.22
C LYS A 67 0.60 -3.19 3.12
N VAL A 68 0.91 -3.61 1.90
CA VAL A 68 2.20 -4.21 1.55
C VAL A 68 2.79 -3.46 0.39
N SER A 69 4.05 -3.13 0.51
CA SER A 69 4.84 -2.54 -0.58
C SER A 69 6.19 -3.24 -0.71
N HIS A 70 6.75 -3.15 -1.89
CA HIS A 70 8.08 -3.69 -2.18
C HIS A 70 8.78 -2.92 -3.29
N GLU A 71 10.08 -3.02 -3.34
CA GLU A 71 10.89 -2.51 -4.43
C GLU A 71 10.43 -3.08 -5.77
N LEU A 72 10.32 -2.22 -6.78
CA LEU A 72 10.08 -2.58 -8.18
C LEU A 72 11.34 -2.23 -8.98
N ARG A 73 12.00 -3.25 -9.50
CA ARG A 73 13.30 -3.11 -10.19
C ARG A 73 13.12 -3.01 -11.69
N GLN A 74 14.03 -2.32 -12.35
CA GLN A 74 14.05 -2.26 -13.82
C GLN A 74 14.16 -3.65 -14.47
N ASN A 75 14.99 -4.52 -13.90
CA ASN A 75 15.25 -5.86 -14.42
C ASN A 75 14.54 -6.92 -13.56
N GLU A 76 13.20 -6.95 -13.59
CA GLU A 76 12.41 -7.93 -12.88
C GLU A 76 12.45 -9.31 -13.54
N THR A 77 12.60 -10.34 -12.72
CA THR A 77 12.54 -11.75 -13.17
C THR A 77 11.14 -12.35 -13.04
N ASP A 78 10.30 -11.82 -12.17
CA ASP A 78 8.87 -12.19 -12.10
C ASP A 78 8.14 -11.62 -13.31
N LEU A 79 7.53 -12.47 -14.12
CA LEU A 79 6.87 -12.07 -15.38
C LEU A 79 5.79 -11.01 -15.20
N LYS A 80 5.07 -10.99 -14.07
CA LYS A 80 4.04 -9.98 -13.82
C LYS A 80 4.62 -8.63 -13.45
N LEU A 81 5.76 -8.62 -12.76
CA LEU A 81 6.48 -7.39 -12.46
C LEU A 81 7.23 -6.86 -13.67
N ALA A 82 7.83 -7.73 -14.48
CA ALA A 82 8.43 -7.35 -15.75
C ALA A 82 7.42 -6.70 -16.70
N ASP A 83 6.22 -7.28 -16.85
CA ASP A 83 5.10 -6.68 -17.60
C ASP A 83 4.68 -5.32 -17.02
N LEU A 84 4.66 -5.18 -15.68
CA LEU A 84 4.36 -3.90 -15.03
C LEU A 84 5.42 -2.84 -15.35
N VAL A 85 6.69 -3.19 -15.25
CA VAL A 85 7.81 -2.29 -15.59
C VAL A 85 7.76 -1.88 -17.07
N GLU A 86 7.56 -2.84 -17.99
CA GLU A 86 7.43 -2.57 -19.42
C GLU A 86 6.29 -1.58 -19.71
N ARG A 87 5.12 -1.78 -19.10
CA ARG A 87 3.96 -0.89 -19.23
C ARG A 87 4.22 0.53 -18.76
N LEU A 88 5.13 0.72 -17.80
CA LEU A 88 5.44 2.01 -17.19
C LEU A 88 6.72 2.63 -17.71
N THR A 89 7.47 1.93 -18.55
CA THR A 89 8.65 2.47 -19.23
C THR A 89 8.27 3.72 -20.03
N GLY A 90 9.06 4.77 -19.87
CA GLY A 90 8.79 6.10 -20.44
C GLY A 90 7.87 6.99 -19.62
N THR A 91 7.22 6.44 -18.58
CA THR A 91 6.39 7.21 -17.63
C THR A 91 7.03 7.27 -16.25
N VAL A 92 7.62 6.16 -15.82
CA VAL A 92 8.39 6.03 -14.57
C VAL A 92 9.87 5.86 -14.92
N GLU A 93 10.73 6.62 -14.25
CA GLU A 93 12.19 6.50 -14.39
C GLU A 93 12.70 5.42 -13.44
N PHE A 94 13.19 4.31 -13.99
CA PHE A 94 13.75 3.20 -13.21
C PHE A 94 15.29 3.23 -13.15
N PHE A 95 15.94 3.84 -14.15
CA PHE A 95 17.40 3.87 -14.19
C PHE A 95 17.95 4.84 -13.14
N GLY A 96 18.78 4.32 -12.23
CA GLY A 96 19.33 5.10 -11.14
C GLY A 96 18.32 5.58 -10.10
N ARG A 97 17.11 5.05 -10.14
CA ARG A 97 16.02 5.37 -9.21
C ARG A 97 15.53 4.14 -8.47
N LYS A 98 15.16 4.33 -7.21
CA LYS A 98 14.56 3.29 -6.37
C LYS A 98 13.06 3.52 -6.27
N VAL A 99 12.28 2.63 -6.87
CA VAL A 99 10.82 2.75 -6.96
C VAL A 99 10.15 1.75 -6.03
N LEU A 100 9.25 2.24 -5.18
CA LEU A 100 8.42 1.41 -4.31
C LEU A 100 7.07 1.13 -4.97
N TYR A 101 6.70 -0.13 -5.09
CA TYR A 101 5.38 -0.53 -5.56
C TYR A 101 4.48 -0.85 -4.36
N SER A 102 3.46 -0.01 -4.12
CA SER A 102 2.38 -0.28 -3.18
C SER A 102 1.45 -1.34 -3.79
N TRP A 103 1.72 -2.61 -3.44
CA TRP A 103 1.23 -3.78 -4.17
C TRP A 103 -0.19 -4.19 -3.80
N ILE A 104 -0.42 -4.53 -2.53
CA ILE A 104 -1.72 -4.98 -2.01
C ILE A 104 -2.05 -4.26 -0.72
N GLY A 105 -3.33 -4.22 -0.40
CA GLY A 105 -3.83 -3.69 0.84
C GLY A 105 -5.33 -3.79 0.90
N GLY A 106 -5.86 -3.69 2.09
CA GLY A 106 -7.29 -3.75 2.33
C GLY A 106 -7.67 -3.15 3.67
N THR A 107 -8.92 -2.72 3.75
CA THR A 107 -9.55 -2.31 5.01
C THR A 107 -10.80 -3.15 5.20
N ARG A 108 -10.94 -3.76 6.34
CA ARG A 108 -12.11 -4.52 6.75
C ARG A 108 -13.37 -3.67 6.56
N ARG A 109 -14.45 -4.26 6.06
CA ARG A 109 -15.62 -3.54 5.57
C ARG A 109 -16.27 -2.64 6.61
N ASP A 110 -16.42 -3.16 7.82
CA ASP A 110 -16.98 -2.47 8.97
C ASP A 110 -16.08 -1.34 9.55
N TRP A 111 -14.82 -1.28 9.09
CA TRP A 111 -13.83 -0.28 9.49
C TRP A 111 -13.50 0.73 8.37
N ARG A 112 -14.21 0.69 7.26
CA ARG A 112 -14.00 1.65 6.15
C ARG A 112 -14.49 3.04 6.52
N GLY A 113 -13.94 4.05 5.82
CA GLY A 113 -14.31 5.45 6.04
C GLY A 113 -13.66 6.11 7.27
N GLN A 114 -12.82 5.39 8.01
CA GLN A 114 -12.16 5.86 9.22
C GLN A 114 -10.72 6.34 9.03
N GLY A 115 -10.26 6.43 7.77
CA GLY A 115 -8.94 6.99 7.44
C GLY A 115 -7.78 6.01 7.47
N PHE A 116 -7.97 4.71 7.74
CA PHE A 116 -6.88 3.74 7.82
C PHE A 116 -6.05 3.64 6.54
N PHE A 117 -6.69 3.64 5.38
CA PHE A 117 -5.97 3.59 4.11
C PHE A 117 -5.02 4.80 3.97
N ARG A 118 -5.47 5.98 4.37
CA ARG A 118 -4.65 7.20 4.38
C ARG A 118 -3.48 7.06 5.35
N ALA A 119 -3.76 6.68 6.60
CA ALA A 119 -2.73 6.55 7.63
C ALA A 119 -1.63 5.55 7.24
N LEU A 120 -2.03 4.38 6.70
CA LEU A 120 -1.08 3.38 6.22
C LEU A 120 -0.30 3.85 4.98
N THR A 121 -0.90 4.67 4.11
CA THR A 121 -0.18 5.24 2.97
C THR A 121 0.85 6.27 3.42
N GLU A 122 0.50 7.14 4.36
CA GLU A 122 1.44 8.10 4.97
C GLU A 122 2.61 7.38 5.67
N GLU A 123 2.35 6.25 6.33
CA GLU A 123 3.40 5.43 6.94
C GLU A 123 4.32 4.81 5.87
N GLN A 124 3.76 4.32 4.76
CA GLN A 124 4.57 3.84 3.64
C GLN A 124 5.43 4.94 3.01
N GLU A 125 4.90 6.15 2.88
CA GLU A 125 5.66 7.30 2.35
C GLU A 125 6.88 7.61 3.23
N ALA A 126 6.69 7.68 4.55
CA ALA A 126 7.76 7.95 5.49
C ALA A 126 8.82 6.84 5.46
N TRP A 127 8.39 5.59 5.51
CA TRP A 127 9.29 4.44 5.43
C TRP A 127 10.05 4.40 4.11
N ALA A 128 9.38 4.67 3.00
CA ALA A 128 10.01 4.69 1.67
C ALA A 128 11.13 5.74 1.59
N LEU A 129 10.87 6.93 2.09
CA LEU A 129 11.87 8.00 2.09
C LEU A 129 13.06 7.66 2.99
N ASP A 130 12.81 7.12 4.19
CA ASP A 130 13.86 6.68 5.14
C ASP A 130 14.72 5.53 4.57
N ASN A 131 14.16 4.73 3.64
CA ASN A 131 14.87 3.63 2.96
C ASN A 131 15.40 4.01 1.56
N GLY A 132 15.44 5.30 1.23
CA GLY A 132 16.06 5.82 0.02
C GLY A 132 15.27 5.57 -1.26
N PHE A 133 13.96 5.39 -1.17
CA PHE A 133 13.10 5.35 -2.35
C PHE A 133 12.83 6.76 -2.89
N ASP A 134 12.81 6.88 -4.20
CA ASP A 134 12.59 8.15 -4.92
C ASP A 134 11.13 8.37 -5.28
N GLU A 135 10.37 7.29 -5.45
CA GLU A 135 9.00 7.33 -5.96
C GLU A 135 8.18 6.15 -5.44
N ILE A 136 6.89 6.40 -5.13
CA ILE A 136 5.91 5.36 -4.84
C ILE A 136 4.95 5.24 -6.02
N LEU A 137 4.76 4.01 -6.46
CA LEU A 137 3.83 3.63 -7.51
C LEU A 137 2.70 2.79 -6.93
N THR A 138 1.49 2.98 -7.40
CA THR A 138 0.35 2.09 -7.12
C THR A 138 -0.52 1.90 -8.35
N LYS A 139 -1.24 0.77 -8.37
CA LYS A 139 -2.21 0.44 -9.43
C LYS A 139 -3.57 0.13 -8.80
N THR A 140 -4.60 0.71 -9.35
CA THR A 140 -5.97 0.51 -8.87
C THR A 140 -6.97 0.37 -10.03
N LYS A 141 -8.22 0.07 -9.70
CA LYS A 141 -9.33 0.08 -10.65
C LYS A 141 -10.03 1.43 -10.64
N ASN A 142 -10.54 1.84 -11.80
CA ASN A 142 -11.25 3.12 -11.94
C ASN A 142 -12.45 3.24 -10.99
N ARG A 143 -13.15 2.14 -10.69
CA ARG A 143 -14.30 2.09 -9.77
C ARG A 143 -13.97 2.34 -8.28
N LEU A 144 -12.70 2.30 -7.88
CA LEU A 144 -12.28 2.49 -6.49
C LEU A 144 -12.11 3.99 -6.17
N TYR A 145 -13.21 4.74 -6.30
CA TYR A 145 -13.22 6.21 -6.16
C TYR A 145 -12.68 6.70 -4.81
N SER A 146 -13.07 6.05 -3.70
CA SER A 146 -12.59 6.44 -2.37
C SER A 146 -11.07 6.32 -2.24
N MET A 147 -10.50 5.23 -2.78
CA MET A 147 -9.05 5.04 -2.80
C MET A 147 -8.38 6.11 -3.67
N ARG A 148 -8.91 6.37 -4.85
CA ARG A 148 -8.36 7.40 -5.76
C ARG A 148 -8.42 8.78 -5.15
N GLY A 149 -9.55 9.16 -4.53
CA GLY A 149 -9.70 10.44 -3.84
C GLY A 149 -8.71 10.59 -2.67
N THR A 150 -8.45 9.52 -1.91
CA THR A 150 -7.43 9.56 -0.85
C THR A 150 -6.03 9.74 -1.43
N LEU A 151 -5.70 9.05 -2.53
CA LEU A 151 -4.40 9.20 -3.20
C LEU A 151 -4.21 10.59 -3.79
N ASP A 152 -5.27 11.18 -4.37
CA ASP A 152 -5.28 12.56 -4.85
C ASP A 152 -4.98 13.55 -3.71
N HIS A 153 -5.64 13.40 -2.56
CA HIS A 153 -5.35 14.21 -1.37
C HIS A 153 -3.94 14.02 -0.80
N LEU A 154 -3.31 12.89 -1.09
CA LEU A 154 -1.91 12.61 -0.76
C LEU A 154 -0.95 12.99 -1.89
N GLU A 155 -1.44 13.71 -2.91
CA GLU A 155 -0.65 14.24 -4.03
C GLU A 155 -0.05 13.16 -4.95
N PHE A 156 -0.73 12.02 -5.08
CA PHE A 156 -0.42 11.05 -6.11
C PHE A 156 -0.99 11.51 -7.46
N ASN A 157 -0.18 11.49 -8.48
CA ASN A 157 -0.56 11.84 -9.84
C ASN A 157 -0.96 10.60 -10.63
N VAL A 158 -2.02 10.71 -11.43
CA VAL A 158 -2.34 9.68 -12.42
C VAL A 158 -1.30 9.77 -13.55
N ILE A 159 -0.53 8.70 -13.71
CA ILE A 159 0.54 8.63 -14.71
C ILE A 159 0.16 7.81 -15.94
N LYS A 160 -0.81 6.89 -15.81
CA LYS A 160 -1.30 6.09 -16.91
C LYS A 160 -2.72 5.57 -16.64
N LEU A 161 -3.52 5.53 -17.70
CA LEU A 161 -4.82 4.88 -17.73
C LEU A 161 -4.80 3.78 -18.81
N GLU A 162 -5.16 2.57 -18.45
CA GLU A 162 -5.42 1.48 -19.39
C GLU A 162 -6.94 1.24 -19.44
N PRO A 163 -7.63 1.70 -20.49
CA PRO A 163 -9.07 1.53 -20.63
C PRO A 163 -9.47 0.06 -20.69
N ASN A 164 -10.59 -0.26 -20.08
CA ASN A 164 -11.31 -1.50 -20.37
C ASN A 164 -12.48 -1.16 -21.27
N GLU A 165 -12.48 -1.65 -22.50
CA GLU A 165 -13.48 -1.33 -23.53
C GLU A 165 -14.88 -1.83 -23.17
N GLN A 166 -14.98 -2.89 -22.38
CA GLN A 166 -16.26 -3.49 -21.98
C GLN A 166 -16.87 -2.78 -20.75
N ASP A 167 -16.06 -2.37 -19.80
CA ASP A 167 -16.48 -1.67 -18.60
C ASP A 167 -15.40 -0.69 -18.14
N ASN A 168 -15.63 0.59 -18.37
CA ASN A 168 -14.70 1.65 -17.94
C ASN A 168 -14.43 1.65 -16.42
N ARG A 169 -15.32 1.10 -15.61
CA ARG A 169 -15.13 0.95 -14.15
C ARG A 169 -13.99 -0.01 -13.81
N GLU A 170 -13.71 -0.98 -14.70
CA GLU A 170 -12.64 -1.97 -14.59
C GLU A 170 -11.31 -1.50 -15.22
N SER A 171 -11.29 -0.31 -15.82
CA SER A 171 -10.06 0.32 -16.32
C SER A 171 -9.00 0.39 -15.22
N LYS A 172 -7.74 0.15 -15.59
CA LYS A 172 -6.62 0.24 -14.66
C LYS A 172 -6.08 1.67 -14.62
N VAL A 173 -5.90 2.17 -13.42
CA VAL A 173 -5.32 3.49 -13.16
C VAL A 173 -4.00 3.31 -12.42
N TYR A 174 -2.94 3.84 -12.99
CA TYR A 174 -1.61 3.86 -12.38
C TYR A 174 -1.37 5.26 -11.83
N LEU A 175 -0.96 5.31 -10.57
CA LEU A 175 -0.68 6.56 -9.88
C LEU A 175 0.73 6.48 -9.28
N SER A 176 1.42 7.61 -9.28
CA SER A 176 2.71 7.71 -8.59
C SER A 176 2.84 9.02 -7.83
N LYS A 177 3.76 9.00 -6.87
CA LYS A 177 4.20 10.17 -6.13
C LYS A 177 5.70 10.13 -5.98
N LYS A 178 6.37 11.21 -6.43
CA LYS A 178 7.78 11.44 -6.13
C LYS A 178 7.93 11.83 -4.66
N LEU A 179 8.94 11.27 -4.02
CA LEU A 179 9.18 11.50 -2.59
C LEU A 179 10.19 12.62 -2.41
N GLY A 180 9.92 13.49 -1.44
CA GLY A 180 10.78 14.60 -1.04
C GLY A 180 10.71 14.82 0.48
N LEU A 181 11.56 15.68 1.02
CA LEU A 181 11.65 15.96 2.46
C LEU A 181 10.34 16.49 3.06
N GLU A 182 9.49 17.12 2.26
CA GLU A 182 8.16 17.59 2.66
C GLU A 182 7.23 16.48 3.18
N VAL A 183 7.45 15.24 2.72
CA VAL A 183 6.73 14.06 3.22
C VAL A 183 7.05 13.82 4.69
N LEU A 184 8.32 13.92 5.08
CA LEU A 184 8.76 13.76 6.47
C LEU A 184 8.23 14.88 7.37
N ASP A 185 8.25 16.12 6.91
CA ASP A 185 7.75 17.26 7.68
C ASP A 185 6.26 17.14 7.97
N ARG A 186 5.48 16.72 6.98
CA ARG A 186 4.05 16.42 7.15
C ARG A 186 3.80 15.28 8.15
N HIS A 187 4.61 14.25 8.10
CA HIS A 187 4.50 13.09 9.00
C HIS A 187 4.91 13.43 10.42
N ARG A 188 5.99 14.17 10.61
CA ARG A 188 6.48 14.64 11.92
C ARG A 188 5.49 15.59 12.60
N SER A 189 4.90 16.52 11.85
CA SER A 189 3.93 17.46 12.40
C SER A 189 2.69 16.78 12.96
N LYS A 190 2.27 15.66 12.37
CA LYS A 190 1.14 14.85 12.87
C LYS A 190 1.49 14.05 14.11
N ARG A 191 2.69 13.48 14.20
CA ARG A 191 3.15 12.75 15.41
C ARG A 191 3.25 13.68 16.62
N SER A 192 3.65 14.92 16.46
CA SER A 192 3.73 15.89 17.55
C SER A 192 2.36 16.26 18.14
N VAL A 193 1.30 16.20 17.34
CA VAL A 193 -0.08 16.47 17.80
C VAL A 193 -0.66 15.29 18.63
N ILE A 194 -0.29 14.05 18.28
CA ILE A 194 -0.76 12.85 19.00
C ILE A 194 -0.10 12.70 20.37
N HIS A 195 1.08 13.25 20.58
CA HIS A 195 1.83 13.17 21.84
C HIS A 195 1.58 14.36 22.78
N SER A 196 0.69 15.28 22.43
CA SER A 196 0.40 16.49 23.21
C SER A 196 -0.98 16.50 23.89
N ASN A 197 -1.67 15.34 23.95
CA ASN A 197 -2.95 15.20 24.68
C ASN A 197 -2.88 14.11 25.73
#